data_a350e4016bb83d468179e026821b7ec2
#
_entry.id   a350e4016bb83d468179e026821b7ec2
#
_cell.length_a   1.000
_cell.length_b   1.000
_cell.length_c   1.000
_cell.angle_alpha   90.00
_cell.angle_beta   90.00
_cell.angle_gamma   90.00
#
_symmetry.space_group_name_H-M   'P 1'
#
loop_
_entity.id
_entity.type
_entity.pdbx_description
1 polymer ?
#
loop_
_entity_poly.entity_id
_entity_poly.type
_entity_poly.pdbx_seq_one_letter_code
_entity_poly.pdbx_strand_id
1 'polypeptide(L)'
;MQKTLLEIRNLRTYFRTDEGIAKAVDGVDLKVPRGQTLGLVGESGCGKSVTALSIMRLVPDPPGKIMGGEIIFDNCNLLALPESEMRHIRGNTISMIFQEPMTALNPVYRIGSQLAEVIQLHQKVGKKEALNRALEMLSKVGIADPRQRMREYPHQISGGMRQRVLIAMALSSRPKMVIADEPTTALDVTIQAQILDLMNALKAEMGTSNLLITHDLGVIFEMAQWVAVMYAGKIVEYAAVDDLFSRPLHPYTCGLMESIPQIDRPVPADKMLKTIPGMVPNLFELVDGCSFEDRCSRAFDRCRRQVPRLYDQGAGHLVRCWLHE
;
A
#
# COMPACT_ATOMS: atom_id res chain seq x y z
N MET A 1 21.46 -10.54 7.75
CA MET A 1 20.79 -9.50 6.96
C MET A 1 19.58 -10.12 6.26
N GLN A 2 18.40 -9.58 6.47
CA GLN A 2 17.19 -10.06 5.77
C GLN A 2 17.30 -9.71 4.28
N LYS A 3 16.93 -10.67 3.42
CA LYS A 3 17.01 -10.47 1.96
C LYS A 3 15.87 -9.56 1.51
N THR A 4 16.19 -8.43 0.90
CA THR A 4 15.21 -7.49 0.32
C THR A 4 14.55 -8.14 -0.90
N LEU A 5 13.22 -8.05 -1.02
CA LEU A 5 12.48 -8.50 -2.20
C LEU A 5 12.22 -7.36 -3.18
N LEU A 6 11.77 -6.21 -2.67
CA LEU A 6 11.56 -4.99 -3.45
C LEU A 6 12.41 -3.87 -2.85
N GLU A 7 13.15 -3.15 -3.69
CA GLU A 7 13.87 -1.94 -3.35
C GLU A 7 13.52 -0.84 -4.35
N ILE A 8 13.02 0.27 -3.85
CA ILE A 8 12.75 1.48 -4.61
C ILE A 8 13.85 2.48 -4.28
N ARG A 9 14.45 3.11 -5.29
CA ARG A 9 15.51 4.10 -5.16
C ARG A 9 15.14 5.37 -5.91
N ASN A 10 15.04 6.48 -5.20
CA ASN A 10 14.81 7.83 -5.74
C ASN A 10 13.66 7.88 -6.77
N LEU A 11 12.56 7.17 -6.50
CA LEU A 11 11.40 7.10 -7.41
C LEU A 11 10.74 8.47 -7.50
N ARG A 12 10.47 8.89 -8.75
CA ARG A 12 9.75 10.13 -9.05
C ARG A 12 8.62 9.85 -10.02
N THR A 13 7.39 10.20 -9.61
CA THR A 13 6.21 10.08 -10.46
C THR A 13 5.40 11.35 -10.36
N TYR A 14 5.24 12.04 -11.50
CA TYR A 14 4.62 13.35 -11.60
C TYR A 14 3.42 13.31 -12.51
N PHE A 15 2.46 14.21 -12.26
CA PHE A 15 1.28 14.38 -13.10
C PHE A 15 1.27 15.79 -13.67
N ARG A 16 1.09 15.88 -14.99
CA ARG A 16 0.92 17.16 -15.67
C ARG A 16 -0.58 17.45 -15.81
N THR A 17 -1.02 18.54 -15.21
CA THR A 17 -2.39 19.03 -15.28
C THR A 17 -2.41 20.48 -15.78
N ASP A 18 -3.59 21.05 -15.98
CA ASP A 18 -3.74 22.46 -16.36
C ASP A 18 -3.25 23.43 -15.24
N GLU A 19 -3.25 22.99 -13.99
CA GLU A 19 -2.76 23.76 -12.82
C GLU A 19 -1.23 23.70 -12.64
N GLY A 20 -0.55 22.78 -13.36
CA GLY A 20 0.90 22.63 -13.25
C GLY A 20 1.37 21.18 -13.14
N ILE A 21 2.51 20.96 -12.50
CA ILE A 21 3.10 19.63 -12.29
C ILE A 21 2.94 19.22 -10.83
N ALA A 22 2.06 18.23 -10.59
CA ALA A 22 1.92 17.62 -9.27
C ALA A 22 3.01 16.56 -9.06
N LYS A 23 3.85 16.76 -8.06
CA LYS A 23 4.93 15.82 -7.68
C LYS A 23 4.41 14.78 -6.70
N ALA A 24 3.57 13.85 -7.19
CA ALA A 24 2.88 12.87 -6.34
C ALA A 24 3.83 11.88 -5.63
N VAL A 25 4.96 11.55 -6.24
CA VAL A 25 6.07 10.79 -5.65
C VAL A 25 7.35 11.51 -6.02
N ASP A 26 8.13 11.97 -5.04
CA ASP A 26 9.29 12.83 -5.28
C ASP A 26 10.51 12.38 -4.46
N GLY A 27 11.29 11.46 -5.03
CA GLY A 27 12.50 10.93 -4.39
C GLY A 27 12.19 9.95 -3.27
N VAL A 28 11.30 8.98 -3.54
CA VAL A 28 10.97 7.91 -2.59
C VAL A 28 12.01 6.81 -2.63
N ASP A 29 12.54 6.50 -1.44
CA ASP A 29 13.36 5.33 -1.16
C ASP A 29 12.58 4.40 -0.23
N LEU A 30 12.45 3.11 -0.59
CA LEU A 30 11.63 2.15 0.14
C LEU A 30 12.18 0.73 -0.02
N LYS A 31 12.07 -0.09 1.04
CA LYS A 31 12.47 -1.51 0.98
C LYS A 31 11.39 -2.40 1.55
N VAL A 32 11.04 -3.47 0.84
CA VAL A 32 10.16 -4.53 1.34
C VAL A 32 11.00 -5.78 1.55
N PRO A 33 11.19 -6.24 2.80
CA PRO A 33 11.90 -7.48 3.07
C PRO A 33 11.10 -8.70 2.59
N ARG A 34 11.81 -9.76 2.22
CA ARG A 34 11.19 -11.00 1.75
C ARG A 34 10.40 -11.68 2.88
N GLY A 35 9.17 -12.12 2.58
CA GLY A 35 8.26 -12.81 3.51
C GLY A 35 7.67 -11.91 4.59
N GLN A 36 7.90 -10.58 4.53
CA GLN A 36 7.39 -9.62 5.50
C GLN A 36 6.35 -8.68 4.91
N THR A 37 5.63 -8.01 5.79
CA THR A 37 4.73 -6.91 5.44
C THR A 37 5.41 -5.58 5.74
N LEU A 38 5.47 -4.71 4.74
CA LEU A 38 5.74 -3.29 4.91
C LEU A 38 4.41 -2.54 4.88
N GLY A 39 4.12 -1.78 5.93
CA GLY A 39 3.06 -0.79 5.93
C GLY A 39 3.50 0.52 5.29
N LEU A 40 2.67 1.09 4.42
CA LEU A 40 2.86 2.44 3.88
C LEU A 40 1.69 3.30 4.31
N VAL A 41 1.94 4.26 5.21
CA VAL A 41 0.91 5.08 5.85
C VAL A 41 1.10 6.56 5.56
N GLY A 42 0.04 7.33 5.71
CA GLY A 42 0.01 8.78 5.56
C GLY A 42 -1.37 9.29 5.20
N GLU A 43 -1.58 10.61 5.26
CA GLU A 43 -2.85 11.25 4.91
C GLU A 43 -3.24 10.98 3.45
N SER A 44 -4.54 11.13 3.13
CA SER A 44 -5.03 11.01 1.75
C SER A 44 -4.30 11.98 0.82
N GLY A 45 -4.01 11.55 -0.40
CA GLY A 45 -3.30 12.37 -1.41
C GLY A 45 -1.78 12.45 -1.24
N CYS A 46 -1.16 11.86 -0.21
CA CYS A 46 0.30 11.97 -0.01
C CYS A 46 1.17 11.14 -0.98
N GLY A 47 0.57 10.32 -1.89
CA GLY A 47 1.29 9.58 -2.94
C GLY A 47 1.36 8.07 -2.76
N LYS A 48 0.72 7.47 -1.75
CA LYS A 48 0.75 6.01 -1.45
C LYS A 48 0.32 5.15 -2.64
N SER A 49 -0.91 5.36 -3.14
CA SER A 49 -1.45 4.61 -4.28
C SER A 49 -0.66 4.85 -5.57
N VAL A 50 -0.13 6.08 -5.76
CA VAL A 50 0.74 6.39 -6.91
C VAL A 50 2.05 5.61 -6.83
N THR A 51 2.61 5.41 -5.62
CA THR A 51 3.78 4.55 -5.41
C THR A 51 3.48 3.10 -5.80
N ALA A 52 2.32 2.56 -5.39
CA ALA A 52 1.88 1.23 -5.78
C ALA A 52 1.70 1.08 -7.31
N LEU A 53 1.01 2.04 -7.93
CA LEU A 53 0.82 2.07 -9.39
C LEU A 53 2.16 2.21 -10.13
N SER A 54 3.12 2.93 -9.58
CA SER A 54 4.47 3.06 -10.16
C SER A 54 5.22 1.73 -10.14
N ILE A 55 5.12 0.94 -9.05
CA ILE A 55 5.70 -0.41 -8.96
C ILE A 55 5.12 -1.30 -10.07
N MET A 56 3.82 -1.22 -10.26
CA MET A 56 3.10 -2.00 -11.28
C MET A 56 3.22 -1.40 -12.69
N ARG A 57 3.82 -0.20 -12.83
CA ARG A 57 3.84 0.56 -14.10
C ARG A 57 2.42 0.73 -14.69
N LEU A 58 1.47 1.05 -13.81
CA LEU A 58 0.07 1.29 -14.16
C LEU A 58 -0.32 2.77 -14.01
N VAL A 59 0.65 3.66 -13.83
CA VAL A 59 0.42 5.11 -13.87
C VAL A 59 -0.07 5.49 -15.28
N PRO A 60 -1.26 6.11 -15.40
CA PRO A 60 -1.78 6.51 -16.72
C PRO A 60 -0.91 7.59 -17.34
N ASP A 61 -0.43 7.40 -18.55
CA ASP A 61 0.36 8.36 -19.31
C ASP A 61 -0.34 8.68 -20.63
N PRO A 62 -0.86 9.89 -20.84
CA PRO A 62 -0.99 11.01 -19.90
C PRO A 62 -2.12 10.82 -18.87
N PRO A 63 -2.24 11.57 -17.76
CA PRO A 63 -1.44 12.77 -17.39
C PRO A 63 -0.21 12.47 -16.54
N GLY A 64 -0.04 11.22 -16.00
CA GLY A 64 1.03 10.85 -15.11
C GLY A 64 2.24 10.28 -15.85
N LYS A 65 3.44 10.44 -15.28
CA LYS A 65 4.66 9.86 -15.82
C LYS A 65 5.65 9.52 -14.73
N ILE A 66 6.29 8.34 -14.83
CA ILE A 66 7.46 8.00 -14.01
C ILE A 66 8.65 8.75 -14.60
N MET A 67 9.16 9.73 -13.84
CA MET A 67 10.21 10.65 -14.28
C MET A 67 11.61 10.11 -14.05
N GLY A 68 11.78 9.12 -13.14
CA GLY A 68 13.08 8.52 -12.85
C GLY A 68 13.07 7.71 -11.57
N GLY A 69 14.26 7.22 -11.21
CA GLY A 69 14.49 6.28 -10.12
C GLY A 69 14.62 4.85 -10.60
N GLU A 70 14.69 3.93 -9.66
CA GLU A 70 14.76 2.49 -9.92
C GLU A 70 13.74 1.75 -9.06
N ILE A 71 13.16 0.68 -9.59
CA ILE A 71 12.30 -0.26 -8.87
C ILE A 71 12.89 -1.66 -9.06
N ILE A 72 13.65 -2.10 -8.09
CA ILE A 72 14.39 -3.37 -8.14
C ILE A 72 13.56 -4.43 -7.41
N PHE A 73 13.04 -5.40 -8.15
CA PHE A 73 12.29 -6.53 -7.63
C PHE A 73 13.03 -7.83 -7.91
N ASP A 74 13.38 -8.56 -6.86
CA ASP A 74 14.12 -9.83 -6.95
C ASP A 74 15.38 -9.73 -7.85
N ASN A 75 16.15 -8.64 -7.69
CA ASN A 75 17.33 -8.22 -8.45
C ASN A 75 17.07 -7.76 -9.91
N CYS A 76 15.84 -7.53 -10.32
CA CYS A 76 15.49 -7.04 -11.64
C CYS A 76 14.89 -5.62 -11.55
N ASN A 77 15.40 -4.66 -12.34
CA ASN A 77 14.81 -3.31 -12.39
C ASN A 77 13.57 -3.33 -13.28
N LEU A 78 12.38 -3.22 -12.66
CA LEU A 78 11.08 -3.26 -13.34
C LEU A 78 10.91 -2.12 -14.36
N LEU A 79 11.54 -0.95 -14.12
CA LEU A 79 11.43 0.19 -15.04
C LEU A 79 12.18 -0.03 -16.35
N ALA A 80 13.20 -0.90 -16.36
CA ALA A 80 13.97 -1.22 -17.54
C ALA A 80 13.35 -2.34 -18.41
N LEU A 81 12.36 -3.06 -17.90
CA LEU A 81 11.75 -4.18 -18.61
C LEU A 81 10.86 -3.72 -19.77
N PRO A 82 10.82 -4.45 -20.88
CA PRO A 82 9.82 -4.25 -21.92
C PRO A 82 8.41 -4.58 -21.39
N GLU A 83 7.39 -4.00 -22.00
CA GLU A 83 5.99 -4.18 -21.55
C GLU A 83 5.54 -5.66 -21.60
N SER A 84 6.04 -6.43 -22.55
CA SER A 84 5.77 -7.87 -22.65
C SER A 84 6.20 -8.64 -21.40
N GLU A 85 7.34 -8.30 -20.81
CA GLU A 85 7.82 -8.92 -19.57
C GLU A 85 7.03 -8.42 -18.35
N MET A 86 6.70 -7.12 -18.29
CA MET A 86 5.85 -6.58 -17.23
C MET A 86 4.47 -7.24 -17.19
N ARG A 87 3.87 -7.58 -18.33
CA ARG A 87 2.62 -8.36 -18.38
C ARG A 87 2.74 -9.72 -17.73
N HIS A 88 3.90 -10.36 -17.79
CA HIS A 88 4.15 -11.65 -17.14
C HIS A 88 4.36 -11.51 -15.63
N ILE A 89 4.81 -10.33 -15.17
CA ILE A 89 5.00 -10.05 -13.75
C ILE A 89 3.69 -9.68 -13.07
N ARG A 90 2.87 -8.84 -13.73
CA ARG A 90 1.57 -8.39 -13.19
C ARG A 90 0.60 -9.57 -13.04
N GLY A 91 0.04 -9.73 -11.84
CA GLY A 91 -0.89 -10.79 -11.48
C GLY A 91 -0.26 -12.17 -11.28
N ASN A 92 0.99 -12.37 -11.68
CA ASN A 92 1.72 -13.63 -11.51
C ASN A 92 2.76 -13.55 -10.38
N THR A 93 3.74 -12.65 -10.52
CA THR A 93 4.84 -12.51 -9.57
C THR A 93 4.58 -11.41 -8.55
N ILE A 94 3.97 -10.32 -8.99
CA ILE A 94 3.44 -9.23 -8.17
C ILE A 94 1.95 -9.09 -8.47
N SER A 95 1.11 -9.24 -7.45
CA SER A 95 -0.33 -9.01 -7.55
C SER A 95 -0.72 -7.74 -6.81
N MET A 96 -1.86 -7.15 -7.18
CA MET A 96 -2.39 -5.95 -6.54
C MET A 96 -3.87 -6.13 -6.19
N ILE A 97 -4.23 -5.73 -4.98
CA ILE A 97 -5.60 -5.56 -4.52
C ILE A 97 -5.86 -4.05 -4.53
N PHE A 98 -6.78 -3.61 -5.36
CA PHE A 98 -7.13 -2.19 -5.53
C PHE A 98 -8.11 -1.73 -4.45
N GLN A 99 -8.11 -0.43 -4.19
CA GLN A 99 -8.87 0.24 -3.14
C GLN A 99 -10.39 0.04 -3.25
N GLU A 100 -10.94 -0.04 -4.48
CA GLU A 100 -12.38 -0.15 -4.68
C GLU A 100 -12.81 -1.54 -5.20
N PRO A 101 -13.36 -2.41 -4.37
CA PRO A 101 -13.84 -3.73 -4.81
C PRO A 101 -14.97 -3.67 -5.84
N MET A 102 -15.72 -2.55 -5.84
CA MET A 102 -16.86 -2.35 -6.74
C MET A 102 -16.44 -2.17 -8.19
N THR A 103 -15.31 -1.55 -8.43
CA THR A 103 -14.79 -1.24 -9.77
C THR A 103 -13.79 -2.30 -10.26
N ALA A 104 -13.17 -3.04 -9.34
CA ALA A 104 -12.15 -4.04 -9.67
C ALA A 104 -12.74 -5.33 -10.29
N LEU A 105 -13.97 -5.71 -9.92
CA LEU A 105 -14.68 -6.85 -10.54
C LEU A 105 -15.56 -6.35 -11.70
N ASN A 106 -15.43 -6.98 -12.86
CA ASN A 106 -16.28 -6.64 -13.99
C ASN A 106 -17.73 -7.11 -13.74
N PRO A 107 -18.74 -6.18 -13.69
CA PRO A 107 -20.10 -6.51 -13.27
C PRO A 107 -20.87 -7.39 -14.25
N VAL A 108 -20.45 -7.51 -15.50
CA VAL A 108 -21.14 -8.29 -16.55
C VAL A 108 -20.62 -9.72 -16.70
N TYR A 109 -19.56 -10.08 -15.95
CA TYR A 109 -19.03 -11.46 -15.91
C TYR A 109 -19.26 -12.13 -14.58
N ARG A 110 -19.48 -13.45 -14.60
CA ARG A 110 -19.63 -14.25 -13.39
C ARG A 110 -18.30 -14.35 -12.64
N ILE A 111 -18.37 -14.43 -11.31
CA ILE A 111 -17.22 -14.53 -10.41
C ILE A 111 -16.27 -15.65 -10.81
N GLY A 112 -16.84 -16.87 -11.03
CA GLY A 112 -16.04 -18.03 -11.42
C GLY A 112 -15.32 -17.87 -12.75
N SER A 113 -15.92 -17.12 -13.70
CA SER A 113 -15.28 -16.87 -15.00
C SER A 113 -14.07 -15.95 -14.85
N GLN A 114 -14.20 -14.88 -14.07
CA GLN A 114 -13.12 -13.90 -13.84
C GLN A 114 -11.95 -14.55 -13.10
N LEU A 115 -12.22 -15.34 -12.05
CA LEU A 115 -11.17 -16.04 -11.31
C LEU A 115 -10.50 -17.13 -12.16
N ALA A 116 -11.28 -17.90 -12.93
CA ALA A 116 -10.73 -18.92 -13.82
C ALA A 116 -9.88 -18.32 -14.95
N GLU A 117 -10.22 -17.14 -15.46
CA GLU A 117 -9.43 -16.42 -16.47
C GLU A 117 -8.02 -16.07 -15.94
N VAL A 118 -7.92 -15.52 -14.74
CA VAL A 118 -6.63 -15.22 -14.09
C VAL A 118 -5.79 -16.50 -13.93
N ILE A 119 -6.41 -17.59 -13.48
CA ILE A 119 -5.74 -18.89 -13.31
C ILE A 119 -5.25 -19.44 -14.65
N GLN A 120 -6.10 -19.40 -15.70
CA GLN A 120 -5.70 -19.87 -17.03
C GLN A 120 -4.52 -19.07 -17.59
N LEU A 121 -4.59 -17.75 -17.46
CA LEU A 121 -3.57 -16.84 -17.98
C LEU A 121 -2.20 -17.12 -17.37
N HIS A 122 -2.14 -17.26 -16.04
CA HIS A 122 -0.87 -17.31 -15.31
C HIS A 122 -0.37 -18.73 -15.04
N GLN A 123 -1.26 -19.70 -14.90
CA GLN A 123 -0.88 -21.09 -14.61
C GLN A 123 -0.89 -21.99 -15.86
N LYS A 124 -1.31 -21.48 -17.02
CA LYS A 124 -1.33 -22.19 -18.32
C LYS A 124 -2.10 -23.53 -18.26
N VAL A 125 -3.20 -23.58 -17.52
CA VAL A 125 -4.06 -24.77 -17.37
C VAL A 125 -5.32 -24.66 -18.21
N GLY A 126 -5.93 -25.82 -18.50
CA GLY A 126 -7.20 -25.88 -19.25
C GLY A 126 -8.38 -25.30 -18.43
N LYS A 127 -9.47 -24.93 -19.11
CA LYS A 127 -10.66 -24.30 -18.51
C LYS A 127 -11.26 -25.10 -17.35
N LYS A 128 -11.37 -26.42 -17.48
CA LYS A 128 -11.93 -27.32 -16.44
C LYS A 128 -11.09 -27.27 -15.16
N GLU A 129 -9.77 -27.34 -15.32
CA GLU A 129 -8.82 -27.29 -14.22
C GLU A 129 -8.82 -25.91 -13.56
N ALA A 130 -8.85 -24.84 -14.35
CA ALA A 130 -8.93 -23.46 -13.84
C ALA A 130 -10.20 -23.23 -12.99
N LEU A 131 -11.35 -23.78 -13.41
CA LEU A 131 -12.59 -23.70 -12.63
C LEU A 131 -12.51 -24.49 -11.32
N ASN A 132 -11.83 -25.66 -11.28
CA ASN A 132 -11.61 -26.40 -10.04
C ASN A 132 -10.71 -25.62 -9.08
N ARG A 133 -9.59 -25.07 -9.56
CA ARG A 133 -8.69 -24.21 -8.75
C ARG A 133 -9.38 -22.95 -8.28
N ALA A 134 -10.23 -22.35 -9.09
CA ALA A 134 -11.06 -21.21 -8.69
C ALA A 134 -12.01 -21.58 -7.54
N LEU A 135 -12.63 -22.74 -7.59
CA LEU A 135 -13.48 -23.26 -6.52
C LEU A 135 -12.68 -23.44 -5.20
N GLU A 136 -11.49 -24.05 -5.30
CA GLU A 136 -10.60 -24.24 -4.15
C GLU A 136 -10.16 -22.90 -3.54
N MET A 137 -9.82 -21.92 -4.37
CA MET A 137 -9.44 -20.58 -3.90
C MET A 137 -10.60 -19.86 -3.21
N LEU A 138 -11.82 -19.94 -3.74
CA LEU A 138 -13.00 -19.37 -3.07
C LEU A 138 -13.28 -20.04 -1.72
N SER A 139 -13.06 -21.36 -1.62
CA SER A 139 -13.15 -22.07 -0.34
C SER A 139 -12.07 -21.61 0.64
N LYS A 140 -10.82 -21.44 0.19
CA LYS A 140 -9.70 -20.95 1.02
C LYS A 140 -9.92 -19.56 1.60
N VAL A 141 -10.53 -18.67 0.82
CA VAL A 141 -10.86 -17.32 1.31
C VAL A 141 -12.16 -17.28 2.14
N GLY A 142 -12.73 -18.43 2.47
CA GLY A 142 -13.89 -18.53 3.36
C GLY A 142 -15.20 -18.08 2.73
N ILE A 143 -15.36 -18.24 1.41
CA ILE A 143 -16.64 -18.02 0.73
C ILE A 143 -17.56 -19.21 1.01
N ALA A 144 -18.74 -18.98 1.60
CA ALA A 144 -19.77 -19.98 1.77
C ALA A 144 -20.39 -20.38 0.43
N ASP A 145 -20.69 -21.67 0.25
CA ASP A 145 -21.23 -22.23 -1.01
C ASP A 145 -20.48 -21.78 -2.27
N PRO A 146 -19.16 -22.00 -2.36
CA PRO A 146 -18.35 -21.44 -3.43
C PRO A 146 -18.80 -21.92 -4.82
N ARG A 147 -19.42 -23.10 -4.94
CA ARG A 147 -19.99 -23.58 -6.22
C ARG A 147 -21.14 -22.74 -6.71
N GLN A 148 -22.00 -22.27 -5.79
CA GLN A 148 -23.09 -21.36 -6.12
C GLN A 148 -22.52 -19.99 -6.46
N ARG A 149 -21.62 -19.44 -5.62
CA ARG A 149 -21.04 -18.11 -5.81
C ARG A 149 -20.26 -17.96 -7.11
N MET A 150 -19.62 -19.01 -7.60
CA MET A 150 -18.97 -19.00 -8.92
C MET A 150 -19.93 -18.67 -10.08
N ARG A 151 -21.23 -18.95 -9.93
CA ARG A 151 -22.25 -18.70 -10.97
C ARG A 151 -22.87 -17.32 -10.86
N GLU A 152 -22.66 -16.63 -9.76
CA GLU A 152 -23.21 -15.31 -9.47
C GLU A 152 -22.35 -14.21 -10.09
N TYR A 153 -22.95 -13.02 -10.19
CA TYR A 153 -22.30 -11.79 -10.63
C TYR A 153 -21.87 -10.96 -9.43
N PRO A 154 -20.92 -10.05 -9.57
CA PRO A 154 -20.42 -9.21 -8.45
C PRO A 154 -21.51 -8.47 -7.69
N HIS A 155 -22.56 -7.98 -8.36
CA HIS A 155 -23.66 -7.26 -7.73
C HIS A 155 -24.58 -8.15 -6.86
N GLN A 156 -24.48 -9.47 -6.97
CA GLN A 156 -25.30 -10.43 -6.22
C GLN A 156 -24.68 -10.88 -4.89
N ILE A 157 -23.45 -10.42 -4.59
CA ILE A 157 -22.73 -10.74 -3.35
C ILE A 157 -22.41 -9.49 -2.54
N SER A 158 -22.19 -9.65 -1.22
CA SER A 158 -21.87 -8.56 -0.31
C SER A 158 -20.49 -7.95 -0.57
N GLY A 159 -20.22 -6.75 -0.02
CA GLY A 159 -18.92 -6.07 -0.11
C GLY A 159 -17.76 -6.92 0.41
N GLY A 160 -17.91 -7.51 1.59
CA GLY A 160 -16.91 -8.41 2.17
C GLY A 160 -16.67 -9.67 1.32
N MET A 161 -17.71 -10.22 0.69
CA MET A 161 -17.54 -11.34 -0.25
C MET A 161 -16.80 -10.92 -1.51
N ARG A 162 -17.08 -9.73 -2.07
CA ARG A 162 -16.32 -9.20 -3.21
C ARG A 162 -14.85 -9.03 -2.86
N GLN A 163 -14.56 -8.52 -1.67
CA GLN A 163 -13.19 -8.38 -1.21
C GLN A 163 -12.47 -9.73 -1.11
N ARG A 164 -13.13 -10.75 -0.55
CA ARG A 164 -12.59 -12.12 -0.50
C ARG A 164 -12.33 -12.68 -1.91
N VAL A 165 -13.21 -12.40 -2.88
CA VAL A 165 -12.99 -12.79 -4.28
C VAL A 165 -11.76 -12.09 -4.88
N LEU A 166 -11.56 -10.80 -4.63
CA LEU A 166 -10.36 -10.07 -5.10
C LEU A 166 -9.08 -10.61 -4.47
N ILE A 167 -9.11 -10.95 -3.18
CA ILE A 167 -7.99 -11.61 -2.50
C ILE A 167 -7.71 -12.98 -3.15
N ALA A 168 -8.77 -13.76 -3.44
CA ALA A 168 -8.65 -15.04 -4.14
C ALA A 168 -8.00 -14.86 -5.52
N MET A 169 -8.41 -13.85 -6.28
CA MET A 169 -7.81 -13.53 -7.59
C MET A 169 -6.34 -13.14 -7.45
N ALA A 170 -6.02 -12.23 -6.53
CA ALA A 170 -4.66 -11.76 -6.31
C ALA A 170 -3.69 -12.87 -5.89
N LEU A 171 -4.16 -13.84 -5.10
CA LEU A 171 -3.35 -14.92 -4.56
C LEU A 171 -3.39 -16.20 -5.40
N SER A 172 -4.28 -16.30 -6.40
CA SER A 172 -4.46 -17.51 -7.21
C SER A 172 -3.16 -17.97 -7.89
N SER A 173 -2.31 -17.04 -8.31
CA SER A 173 -1.02 -17.33 -8.97
C SER A 173 0.14 -17.57 -7.98
N ARG A 174 -0.10 -17.55 -6.67
CA ARG A 174 0.92 -17.63 -5.61
C ARG A 174 2.06 -16.61 -5.82
N PRO A 175 1.73 -15.32 -5.83
CA PRO A 175 2.71 -14.27 -6.11
C PRO A 175 3.78 -14.20 -5.03
N LYS A 176 4.98 -13.74 -5.38
CA LYS A 176 6.04 -13.42 -4.42
C LYS A 176 5.70 -12.20 -3.57
N MET A 177 4.88 -11.29 -4.10
CA MET A 177 4.47 -10.06 -3.43
C MET A 177 3.02 -9.69 -3.76
N VAL A 178 2.29 -9.22 -2.74
CA VAL A 178 0.98 -8.59 -2.89
C VAL A 178 1.09 -7.13 -2.47
N ILE A 179 0.61 -6.23 -3.32
CA ILE A 179 0.35 -4.84 -3.00
C ILE A 179 -1.13 -4.72 -2.65
N ALA A 180 -1.44 -4.36 -1.41
CA ALA A 180 -2.82 -4.17 -0.97
C ALA A 180 -3.05 -2.69 -0.69
N ASP A 181 -3.79 -2.03 -1.58
CA ASP A 181 -4.10 -0.61 -1.48
C ASP A 181 -5.46 -0.42 -0.81
N GLU A 182 -5.43 -0.06 0.46
CA GLU A 182 -6.60 0.11 1.33
C GLU A 182 -7.60 -1.07 1.27
N PRO A 183 -7.16 -2.31 1.52
CA PRO A 183 -7.95 -3.51 1.22
C PRO A 183 -9.21 -3.67 2.08
N THR A 184 -9.40 -2.84 3.09
CA THR A 184 -10.54 -2.91 4.02
C THR A 184 -11.39 -1.66 4.04
N THR A 185 -11.10 -0.67 3.19
CA THR A 185 -11.90 0.55 3.07
C THR A 185 -13.34 0.24 2.69
N ALA A 186 -14.28 0.93 3.33
CA ALA A 186 -15.74 0.75 3.18
C ALA A 186 -16.30 -0.62 3.67
N LEU A 187 -15.56 -1.34 4.50
CA LEU A 187 -16.06 -2.53 5.22
C LEU A 187 -16.36 -2.17 6.68
N ASP A 188 -17.30 -2.89 7.27
CA ASP A 188 -17.53 -2.79 8.72
C ASP A 188 -16.34 -3.40 9.50
N VAL A 189 -16.18 -2.96 10.75
CA VAL A 189 -15.02 -3.33 11.60
C VAL A 189 -14.87 -4.85 11.75
N THR A 190 -15.99 -5.58 11.86
CA THR A 190 -15.94 -7.04 12.01
C THR A 190 -15.45 -7.73 10.75
N ILE A 191 -15.92 -7.31 9.58
CA ILE A 191 -15.46 -7.84 8.30
C ILE A 191 -14.02 -7.41 8.01
N GLN A 192 -13.64 -6.18 8.39
CA GLN A 192 -12.24 -5.71 8.29
C GLN A 192 -11.30 -6.65 9.04
N ALA A 193 -11.56 -6.95 10.33
CA ALA A 193 -10.73 -7.87 11.12
C ALA A 193 -10.62 -9.25 10.43
N GLN A 194 -11.74 -9.83 9.99
CA GLN A 194 -11.75 -11.11 9.28
C GLN A 194 -10.93 -11.11 7.97
N ILE A 195 -10.91 -10.00 7.24
CA ILE A 195 -10.13 -9.86 6.00
C ILE A 195 -8.63 -9.77 6.32
N LEU A 196 -8.26 -9.04 7.38
CA LEU A 196 -6.86 -8.92 7.81
C LEU A 196 -6.32 -10.26 8.32
N ASP A 197 -7.07 -10.99 9.14
CA ASP A 197 -6.75 -12.34 9.58
C ASP A 197 -6.54 -13.30 8.40
N LEU A 198 -7.46 -13.26 7.43
CA LEU A 198 -7.36 -14.05 6.22
C LEU A 198 -6.09 -13.73 5.43
N MET A 199 -5.77 -12.45 5.25
CA MET A 199 -4.55 -12.03 4.54
C MET A 199 -3.29 -12.49 5.27
N ASN A 200 -3.24 -12.41 6.60
CA ASN A 200 -2.12 -12.90 7.41
C ASN A 200 -1.96 -14.41 7.29
N ALA A 201 -3.05 -15.17 7.40
CA ALA A 201 -3.02 -16.62 7.27
C ALA A 201 -2.51 -17.05 5.88
N LEU A 202 -3.02 -16.45 4.82
CA LEU A 202 -2.61 -16.76 3.44
C LEU A 202 -1.17 -16.31 3.15
N LYS A 203 -0.72 -15.17 3.69
CA LYS A 203 0.68 -14.73 3.63
C LYS A 203 1.61 -15.79 4.25
N ALA A 204 1.28 -16.27 5.45
CA ALA A 204 2.08 -17.28 6.15
C ALA A 204 2.13 -18.61 5.39
N GLU A 205 0.97 -19.08 4.86
CA GLU A 205 0.88 -20.33 4.07
C GLU A 205 1.71 -20.25 2.79
N MET A 206 1.68 -19.11 2.11
CA MET A 206 2.29 -18.95 0.78
C MET A 206 3.70 -18.37 0.79
N GLY A 207 4.17 -17.85 1.93
CA GLY A 207 5.47 -17.19 2.05
C GLY A 207 5.56 -15.87 1.26
N THR A 208 4.42 -15.21 1.04
CA THR A 208 4.30 -13.98 0.25
C THR A 208 4.76 -12.77 1.06
N SER A 209 5.38 -11.78 0.41
CA SER A 209 5.64 -10.46 1.00
C SER A 209 4.47 -9.51 0.71
N ASN A 210 4.18 -8.57 1.61
CA ASN A 210 3.11 -7.61 1.40
C ASN A 210 3.61 -6.16 1.46
N LEU A 211 3.10 -5.32 0.56
CA LEU A 211 3.06 -3.86 0.72
C LEU A 211 1.62 -3.49 1.05
N LEU A 212 1.37 -3.16 2.32
CA LEU A 212 0.05 -2.80 2.82
C LEU A 212 -0.06 -1.28 2.90
N ILE A 213 -0.92 -0.70 2.09
CA ILE A 213 -1.23 0.73 2.09
C ILE A 213 -2.52 0.92 2.87
N THR A 214 -2.49 1.78 3.88
CA THR A 214 -3.66 2.16 4.67
C THR A 214 -3.41 3.50 5.37
N HIS A 215 -4.47 4.15 5.79
CA HIS A 215 -4.42 5.30 6.70
C HIS A 215 -4.65 4.89 8.17
N ASP A 216 -4.94 3.62 8.42
CA ASP A 216 -5.20 3.07 9.77
C ASP A 216 -3.91 2.50 10.37
N LEU A 217 -3.38 3.22 11.37
CA LEU A 217 -2.17 2.81 12.09
C LEU A 217 -2.39 1.57 12.98
N GLY A 218 -3.62 1.33 13.44
CA GLY A 218 -3.95 0.11 14.18
C GLY A 218 -3.79 -1.13 13.31
N VAL A 219 -4.25 -1.06 12.06
CA VAL A 219 -4.04 -2.12 11.06
C VAL A 219 -2.55 -2.35 10.79
N ILE A 220 -1.76 -1.29 10.72
CA ILE A 220 -0.29 -1.43 10.53
C ILE A 220 0.36 -2.11 11.72
N PHE A 221 0.00 -1.73 12.94
CA PHE A 221 0.55 -2.33 14.16
C PHE A 221 0.30 -3.85 14.20
N GLU A 222 -0.87 -4.30 13.76
CA GLU A 222 -1.26 -5.71 13.75
C GLU A 222 -0.61 -6.51 12.61
N MET A 223 -0.48 -5.90 11.41
CA MET A 223 -0.17 -6.63 10.18
C MET A 223 1.29 -6.53 9.75
N ALA A 224 1.98 -5.45 10.08
CA ALA A 224 3.26 -5.11 9.48
C ALA A 224 4.44 -5.41 10.43
N GLN A 225 5.59 -5.69 9.85
CA GLN A 225 6.86 -5.76 10.57
C GLN A 225 7.68 -4.47 10.39
N TRP A 226 7.47 -3.79 9.27
CA TRP A 226 8.10 -2.51 8.95
C TRP A 226 7.03 -1.52 8.55
N VAL A 227 7.30 -0.25 8.79
CA VAL A 227 6.40 0.83 8.40
C VAL A 227 7.18 1.99 7.77
N ALA A 228 6.62 2.53 6.70
CA ALA A 228 7.06 3.75 6.04
C ALA A 228 5.95 4.79 6.15
N VAL A 229 6.26 5.96 6.70
CA VAL A 229 5.35 7.09 6.81
C VAL A 229 5.61 8.02 5.63
N MET A 230 4.57 8.30 4.86
CA MET A 230 4.65 9.12 3.66
C MET A 230 3.90 10.44 3.86
N TYR A 231 4.53 11.54 3.48
CA TYR A 231 3.97 12.87 3.51
C TYR A 231 4.36 13.65 2.25
N ALA A 232 3.39 14.24 1.57
CA ALA A 232 3.60 15.09 0.38
C ALA A 232 4.64 14.52 -0.61
N GLY A 233 4.45 13.27 -1.03
CA GLY A 233 5.29 12.61 -2.04
C GLY A 233 6.63 12.06 -1.53
N LYS A 234 6.94 12.16 -0.23
CA LYS A 234 8.23 11.72 0.35
C LYS A 234 8.05 10.76 1.52
N ILE A 235 8.98 9.82 1.69
CA ILE A 235 9.08 9.05 2.94
C ILE A 235 9.72 9.97 3.99
N VAL A 236 9.00 10.20 5.06
CA VAL A 236 9.44 11.05 6.18
C VAL A 236 9.99 10.23 7.34
N GLU A 237 9.53 9.01 7.50
CA GLU A 237 10.05 8.08 8.50
C GLU A 237 9.90 6.63 8.02
N TYR A 238 10.88 5.77 8.35
CA TYR A 238 10.87 4.34 8.04
C TYR A 238 11.50 3.58 9.21
N ALA A 239 10.80 2.62 9.79
CA ALA A 239 11.29 1.88 10.94
C ALA A 239 10.63 0.50 11.07
N ALA A 240 11.15 -0.35 11.97
CA ALA A 240 10.38 -1.47 12.50
C ALA A 240 9.12 -0.93 13.21
N VAL A 241 8.02 -1.68 13.16
CA VAL A 241 6.73 -1.23 13.72
C VAL A 241 6.88 -0.90 15.20
N ASP A 242 7.49 -1.79 16.00
CA ASP A 242 7.67 -1.58 17.43
C ASP A 242 8.48 -0.31 17.75
N ASP A 243 9.52 -0.04 16.95
CA ASP A 243 10.35 1.16 17.11
C ASP A 243 9.57 2.43 16.79
N LEU A 244 8.80 2.44 15.70
CA LEU A 244 8.02 3.61 15.30
C LEU A 244 6.93 3.93 16.32
N PHE A 245 6.21 2.91 16.84
CA PHE A 245 5.14 3.11 17.81
C PHE A 245 5.67 3.49 19.20
N SER A 246 6.84 3.00 19.61
CA SER A 246 7.45 3.34 20.90
C SER A 246 8.20 4.68 20.86
N ARG A 247 8.82 5.03 19.74
CA ARG A 247 9.67 6.20 19.58
C ARG A 247 9.53 6.84 18.19
N PRO A 248 8.40 7.45 17.85
CA PRO A 248 8.27 8.21 16.62
C PRO A 248 9.21 9.43 16.65
N LEU A 249 9.92 9.66 15.55
CA LEU A 249 10.95 10.71 15.46
C LEU A 249 10.49 11.93 14.67
N HIS A 250 9.81 11.71 13.54
CA HIS A 250 9.34 12.82 12.73
C HIS A 250 8.12 13.49 13.36
N PRO A 251 8.07 14.84 13.45
CA PRO A 251 6.94 15.55 14.06
C PRO A 251 5.58 15.20 13.46
N TYR A 252 5.52 14.90 12.17
CA TYR A 252 4.30 14.39 11.51
C TYR A 252 3.88 13.01 12.06
N THR A 253 4.83 12.09 12.20
CA THR A 253 4.56 10.75 12.77
C THR A 253 4.08 10.86 14.22
N CYS A 254 4.72 11.75 15.02
CA CYS A 254 4.26 12.01 16.38
C CYS A 254 2.81 12.51 16.38
N GLY A 255 2.46 13.44 15.49
CA GLY A 255 1.09 13.96 15.36
C GLY A 255 0.09 12.86 14.94
N LEU A 256 0.46 11.97 14.02
CA LEU A 256 -0.37 10.83 13.64
C LEU A 256 -0.63 9.90 14.83
N MET A 257 0.41 9.57 15.62
CA MET A 257 0.28 8.72 16.82
C MET A 257 -0.60 9.37 17.89
N GLU A 258 -0.48 10.68 18.09
CA GLU A 258 -1.30 11.43 19.05
C GLU A 258 -2.77 11.56 18.64
N SER A 259 -3.06 11.36 17.36
CA SER A 259 -4.43 11.39 16.81
C SER A 259 -5.17 10.07 16.97
N ILE A 260 -4.47 8.97 17.34
CA ILE A 260 -5.10 7.66 17.56
C ILE A 260 -5.89 7.67 18.88
N PRO A 261 -7.17 7.28 18.90
CA PRO A 261 -7.94 7.12 20.12
C PRO A 261 -7.32 6.03 21.00
N GLN A 262 -6.97 6.37 22.25
CA GLN A 262 -6.49 5.39 23.23
C GLN A 262 -7.67 4.78 23.97
N ILE A 263 -8.03 3.53 23.64
CA ILE A 263 -9.18 2.84 24.22
C ILE A 263 -8.99 2.62 25.72
N ASP A 264 -7.75 2.43 26.19
CA ASP A 264 -7.42 2.13 27.60
C ASP A 264 -7.40 3.36 28.53
N ARG A 265 -7.53 4.57 27.97
CA ARG A 265 -7.58 5.79 28.76
C ARG A 265 -8.91 6.48 28.49
N PRO A 266 -9.80 6.59 29.49
CA PRO A 266 -11.02 7.36 29.33
C PRO A 266 -10.64 8.81 28.95
N VAL A 267 -10.97 9.20 27.74
CA VAL A 267 -10.81 10.59 27.30
C VAL A 267 -11.88 11.38 28.05
N PRO A 268 -11.52 12.37 28.87
CA PRO A 268 -12.51 13.25 29.47
C PRO A 268 -13.42 13.83 28.38
N ALA A 269 -14.73 13.91 28.63
CA ALA A 269 -15.74 14.33 27.65
C ALA A 269 -15.48 15.71 27.01
N ASP A 270 -14.65 16.53 27.65
CA ASP A 270 -14.22 17.87 27.23
C ASP A 270 -12.86 17.89 26.47
N LYS A 271 -12.18 16.75 26.34
CA LYS A 271 -10.87 16.67 25.68
C LYS A 271 -11.04 16.23 24.23
N MET A 272 -10.93 17.14 23.30
CA MET A 272 -10.86 16.83 21.87
C MET A 272 -9.61 16.00 21.56
N LEU A 273 -9.72 15.05 20.63
CA LEU A 273 -8.55 14.35 20.08
C LEU A 273 -7.57 15.38 19.49
N LYS A 274 -6.29 15.16 19.71
CA LYS A 274 -5.27 15.97 19.09
C LYS A 274 -5.29 15.75 17.57
N THR A 275 -5.42 16.83 16.83
CA THR A 275 -5.35 16.81 15.37
C THR A 275 -4.07 17.50 14.91
N ILE A 276 -3.53 17.07 13.78
CA ILE A 276 -2.42 17.80 13.15
C ILE A 276 -2.99 19.07 12.53
N PRO A 277 -2.57 20.29 12.96
CA PRO A 277 -3.14 21.53 12.45
C PRO A 277 -2.80 21.73 10.97
N GLY A 278 -3.63 22.53 10.27
CA GLY A 278 -3.44 22.86 8.86
C GLY A 278 -3.90 21.73 7.90
N MET A 279 -3.64 21.93 6.62
CA MET A 279 -3.97 21.00 5.55
C MET A 279 -2.69 20.43 4.91
N VAL A 280 -2.82 19.26 4.26
CA VAL A 280 -1.74 18.71 3.43
C VAL A 280 -1.42 19.71 2.33
N PRO A 281 -0.14 20.03 2.09
CA PRO A 281 0.24 21.00 1.07
C PRO A 281 -0.20 20.54 -0.32
N ASN A 282 -0.53 21.50 -1.15
CA ASN A 282 -0.81 21.24 -2.56
C ASN A 282 0.46 20.72 -3.24
N LEU A 283 0.37 19.56 -3.91
CA LEU A 283 1.52 18.94 -4.59
C LEU A 283 2.02 19.73 -5.81
N PHE A 284 1.29 20.75 -6.25
CA PHE A 284 1.70 21.67 -7.31
C PHE A 284 2.63 22.78 -6.78
N GLU A 285 2.51 23.14 -5.50
CA GLU A 285 3.16 24.30 -4.88
C GLU A 285 4.06 23.89 -3.70
N LEU A 286 4.78 22.76 -3.85
CA LEU A 286 5.69 22.31 -2.80
C LEU A 286 6.83 23.33 -2.60
N VAL A 287 7.06 23.67 -1.34
CA VAL A 287 8.17 24.57 -0.93
C VAL A 287 9.53 23.93 -1.22
N ASP A 288 10.57 24.75 -1.36
CA ASP A 288 11.96 24.31 -1.54
C ASP A 288 12.58 23.68 -0.27
N GLY A 289 11.82 23.66 0.82
CA GLY A 289 12.20 23.15 2.12
C GLY A 289 11.52 21.84 2.51
N CYS A 290 11.38 21.63 3.83
CA CYS A 290 10.64 20.52 4.41
C CYS A 290 9.15 20.69 4.11
N SER A 291 8.54 19.73 3.42
CA SER A 291 7.11 19.80 3.04
C SER A 291 6.14 19.82 4.24
N PHE A 292 6.61 19.50 5.45
CA PHE A 292 5.81 19.56 6.68
C PHE A 292 6.02 20.85 7.48
N GLU A 293 6.84 21.79 7.02
CA GLU A 293 7.27 22.96 7.81
C GLU A 293 6.11 23.83 8.31
N ASP A 294 5.10 24.11 7.48
CA ASP A 294 3.94 24.95 7.80
C ASP A 294 3.04 24.36 8.92
N ARG A 295 3.07 23.03 9.07
CA ARG A 295 2.29 22.29 10.09
C ARG A 295 3.15 21.87 11.29
N CYS A 296 4.45 22.09 11.23
CA CYS A 296 5.41 21.63 12.22
C CYS A 296 5.57 22.64 13.37
N SER A 297 5.14 22.29 14.57
CA SER A 297 5.36 23.12 15.77
C SER A 297 6.84 23.30 16.15
N ARG A 298 7.74 22.50 15.55
CA ARG A 298 9.19 22.51 15.79
C ARG A 298 9.99 23.02 14.59
N ALA A 299 9.32 23.70 13.63
CA ALA A 299 9.97 24.25 12.46
C ALA A 299 10.92 25.39 12.81
N PHE A 300 12.03 25.48 12.07
CA PHE A 300 13.01 26.56 12.17
C PHE A 300 13.53 26.94 10.77
N ASP A 301 14.34 28.00 10.67
CA ASP A 301 14.71 28.62 9.39
C ASP A 301 15.25 27.65 8.32
N ARG A 302 16.02 26.64 8.72
CA ARG A 302 16.55 25.65 7.77
C ARG A 302 15.45 24.81 7.15
N CYS A 303 14.37 24.51 7.92
CA CYS A 303 13.22 23.75 7.41
C CYS A 303 12.55 24.44 6.22
N ARG A 304 12.58 25.77 6.19
CA ARG A 304 11.99 26.58 5.11
C ARG A 304 12.82 26.63 3.84
N ARG A 305 14.14 26.39 3.96
CA ARG A 305 15.09 26.64 2.87
C ARG A 305 15.66 25.36 2.24
N GLN A 306 15.62 24.25 2.96
CA GLN A 306 16.29 23.02 2.52
C GLN A 306 15.46 21.79 2.86
N VAL A 307 15.37 20.86 1.91
CA VAL A 307 14.76 19.54 2.13
C VAL A 307 15.72 18.69 2.96
N PRO A 308 15.30 18.11 4.12
CA PRO A 308 16.12 17.16 4.86
C PRO A 308 16.30 15.85 4.07
N ARG A 309 17.46 15.23 4.21
CA ARG A 309 17.69 13.87 3.73
C ARG A 309 17.19 12.85 4.77
N LEU A 310 17.14 11.59 4.42
CA LEU A 310 16.91 10.50 5.38
C LEU A 310 18.18 10.28 6.21
N TYR A 311 18.06 10.42 7.54
CA TYR A 311 19.14 10.16 8.51
C TYR A 311 18.86 8.83 9.21
N ASP A 312 19.89 7.99 9.33
CA ASP A 312 19.82 6.72 10.07
C ASP A 312 20.05 6.99 11.56
N GLN A 313 19.07 6.63 12.38
CA GLN A 313 19.11 6.77 13.83
C GLN A 313 19.45 5.44 14.53
N GLY A 314 19.99 4.49 13.78
CA GLY A 314 20.33 3.14 14.24
C GLY A 314 19.21 2.12 14.01
N ALA A 315 19.59 0.84 14.00
CA ALA A 315 18.67 -0.29 13.80
C ALA A 315 17.82 -0.21 12.50
N GLY A 316 18.18 0.63 11.52
CA GLY A 316 17.41 0.85 10.30
C GLY A 316 16.24 1.82 10.48
N HIS A 317 16.17 2.54 11.58
CA HIS A 317 15.21 3.62 11.80
C HIS A 317 15.68 4.87 11.07
N LEU A 318 15.02 5.20 9.96
CA LEU A 318 15.35 6.33 9.10
C LEU A 318 14.34 7.45 9.31
N VAL A 319 14.81 8.71 9.41
CA VAL A 319 13.96 9.88 9.57
C VAL A 319 14.41 11.04 8.67
N ARG A 320 13.46 11.69 8.01
CA ARG A 320 13.69 12.85 7.15
C ARG A 320 13.38 14.15 7.90
N CYS A 321 14.21 14.48 8.88
CA CYS A 321 14.01 15.66 9.72
C CYS A 321 15.36 16.23 10.20
N TRP A 322 15.51 17.56 10.12
CA TRP A 322 16.71 18.28 10.56
C TRP A 322 16.99 18.17 12.05
N LEU A 323 16.00 17.80 12.87
CA LEU A 323 16.19 17.59 14.31
C LEU A 323 17.03 16.35 14.63
N HIS A 324 17.32 15.52 13.63
CA HIS A 324 18.00 14.25 13.75
C HIS A 324 19.24 14.14 12.84
N GLU A 325 19.78 15.29 12.41
CA GLU A 325 21.02 15.37 11.61
C GLU A 325 22.24 14.84 12.40
#